data_47088aad7d8d9a5513a3fe2a30a9533d
#
_entry.id   47088aad7d8d9a5513a3fe2a30a9533d
#
_cell.length_a   1.000
_cell.length_b   1.000
_cell.length_c   1.000
_cell.angle_alpha   90.00
_cell.angle_beta   90.00
_cell.angle_gamma   90.00
#
_symmetry.space_group_name_H-M   'P 1'
#
loop_
_entity.id
_entity.type
_entity.pdbx_description
1 polymer ?
#
loop_
_entity_poly.entity_id
_entity_poly.type
_entity_poly.pdbx_seq_one_letter_code
_entity_poly.pdbx_strand_id
1 'polypeptide(L)'
;MVASKYAKRDLMQSEFTERANGLATHGVGLSVDVYSPDLLHLVHSLREAGLQPGYLEVFKATTSAMQWVRRHLPDMKLPYHGEGLWVTQPDFPRGSSGTQGVAEACAQILALRSAWLNHECAMKQMVGYSFGTYLPPLYTELSARMTAENLAFLQEQVDEQARRHGTDPALVLLEMPPLTYFGCGSLAIPAFFRAVTDRVACGLVLDIGHLWTVYRYTGAWLRQTLEAFAAEFLDAFPMERVIEIHVAGLAEFTAQGGAQYMVDAEALPYWIDAHGAPIQ
;
A
#
# COMPACT_ATOMS: atom_id res chain seq x y z
N MET A 1 -24.61 -22.78 -3.15
CA MET A 1 -23.49 -22.02 -2.55
C MET A 1 -22.39 -21.66 -3.55
N VAL A 2 -21.92 -22.57 -4.41
CA VAL A 2 -20.84 -22.28 -5.39
C VAL A 2 -21.24 -21.21 -6.41
N ALA A 3 -22.40 -21.30 -7.03
CA ALA A 3 -22.88 -20.33 -8.02
C ALA A 3 -22.98 -18.88 -7.46
N SER A 4 -23.33 -18.72 -6.19
CA SER A 4 -23.40 -17.41 -5.51
C SER A 4 -22.01 -16.79 -5.28
N LYS A 5 -20.97 -17.60 -5.07
CA LYS A 5 -19.59 -17.13 -4.89
C LYS A 5 -19.01 -16.58 -6.20
N TYR A 6 -19.24 -17.26 -7.33
CA TYR A 6 -18.79 -16.77 -8.63
C TYR A 6 -19.50 -15.48 -9.03
N ALA A 7 -20.81 -15.41 -8.86
CA ALA A 7 -21.56 -14.18 -9.15
C ALA A 7 -21.05 -12.96 -8.33
N LYS A 8 -20.68 -13.16 -7.07
CA LYS A 8 -20.11 -12.09 -6.24
C LYS A 8 -18.74 -11.65 -6.74
N ARG A 9 -17.87 -12.60 -7.10
CA ARG A 9 -16.55 -12.31 -7.67
C ARG A 9 -16.66 -11.49 -8.95
N ASP A 10 -17.52 -11.92 -9.88
CA ASP A 10 -17.73 -11.24 -11.15
C ASP A 10 -18.27 -9.82 -10.95
N LEU A 11 -19.15 -9.62 -9.97
CA LEU A 11 -19.64 -8.30 -9.58
C LEU A 11 -18.51 -7.41 -9.07
N MET A 12 -17.67 -7.91 -8.16
CA MET A 12 -16.54 -7.14 -7.61
C MET A 12 -15.50 -6.81 -8.70
N GLN A 13 -15.28 -7.72 -9.65
CA GLN A 13 -14.42 -7.47 -10.80
C GLN A 13 -14.99 -6.38 -11.71
N SER A 14 -16.28 -6.42 -11.98
CA SER A 14 -16.97 -5.42 -12.83
C SER A 14 -16.92 -4.04 -12.17
N GLU A 15 -17.25 -3.94 -10.89
CA GLU A 15 -17.20 -2.69 -10.12
C GLU A 15 -15.77 -2.11 -10.08
N PHE A 16 -14.77 -2.94 -9.79
CA PHE A 16 -13.37 -2.51 -9.84
C PHE A 16 -12.99 -1.99 -11.22
N THR A 17 -13.35 -2.73 -12.29
CA THR A 17 -13.01 -2.33 -13.66
C THR A 17 -13.64 -0.99 -14.04
N GLU A 18 -14.88 -0.74 -13.62
CA GLU A 18 -15.54 0.55 -13.82
C GLU A 18 -14.78 1.68 -13.12
N ARG A 19 -14.41 1.51 -11.86
CA ARG A 19 -13.62 2.50 -11.11
C ARG A 19 -12.24 2.72 -11.71
N ALA A 20 -11.54 1.64 -12.05
CA ALA A 20 -10.20 1.69 -12.62
C ALA A 20 -10.16 2.36 -14.01
N ASN A 21 -11.17 2.12 -14.84
CA ASN A 21 -11.29 2.76 -16.15
C ASN A 21 -11.49 4.29 -16.06
N GLY A 22 -11.99 4.79 -14.92
CA GLY A 22 -12.06 6.22 -14.62
C GLY A 22 -10.72 6.86 -14.26
N LEU A 23 -9.70 6.05 -13.95
CA LEU A 23 -8.38 6.55 -13.59
C LEU A 23 -7.55 6.90 -14.82
N ALA A 24 -7.04 8.12 -14.88
CA ALA A 24 -6.07 8.47 -15.91
C ALA A 24 -4.73 7.75 -15.66
N THR A 25 -4.07 7.31 -16.72
CA THR A 25 -2.71 6.79 -16.62
C THR A 25 -1.77 7.85 -16.06
N HIS A 26 -1.03 7.51 -15.01
CA HIS A 26 -0.14 8.46 -14.33
C HIS A 26 1.31 8.36 -14.83
N GLY A 27 1.73 7.22 -15.37
CA GLY A 27 3.10 6.99 -15.84
C GLY A 27 4.05 6.68 -14.68
N VAL A 28 5.30 7.10 -14.79
CA VAL A 28 6.32 6.92 -13.74
C VAL A 28 6.27 8.11 -12.80
N GLY A 29 6.22 7.83 -11.50
CA GLY A 29 6.17 8.82 -10.44
C GLY A 29 7.23 8.62 -9.37
N LEU A 30 7.13 9.43 -8.33
CA LEU A 30 7.98 9.34 -7.15
C LEU A 30 7.10 9.33 -5.90
N SER A 31 7.42 8.47 -4.96
CA SER A 31 6.88 8.56 -3.59
C SER A 31 7.68 9.62 -2.83
N VAL A 32 6.99 10.54 -2.18
CA VAL A 32 7.61 11.73 -1.56
C VAL A 32 7.05 12.01 -0.18
N ASP A 33 7.95 12.40 0.73
CA ASP A 33 7.59 12.99 2.01
C ASP A 33 7.40 14.52 1.82
N VAL A 34 6.36 15.06 2.45
CA VAL A 34 6.06 16.51 2.38
C VAL A 34 7.12 17.34 3.14
N TYR A 35 7.71 16.76 4.16
CA TYR A 35 8.56 17.49 5.11
C TYR A 35 10.05 17.37 4.82
N SER A 36 10.48 16.36 4.07
CA SER A 36 11.90 16.12 3.82
C SER A 36 12.13 15.21 2.60
N PRO A 37 12.98 15.60 1.64
CA PRO A 37 13.57 16.93 1.48
C PRO A 37 12.52 17.99 1.12
N ASP A 38 12.92 19.26 0.96
CA ASP A 38 12.01 20.31 0.48
C ASP A 38 11.40 19.90 -0.86
N LEU A 39 10.10 19.60 -0.84
CA LEU A 39 9.38 19.03 -1.98
C LEU A 39 9.40 19.95 -3.21
N LEU A 40 9.26 21.26 -3.01
CA LEU A 40 9.27 22.21 -4.11
C LEU A 40 10.65 22.32 -4.74
N HIS A 41 11.70 22.30 -3.93
CA HIS A 41 13.06 22.28 -4.40
C HIS A 41 13.36 20.99 -5.18
N LEU A 42 12.91 19.83 -4.68
CA LEU A 42 13.03 18.56 -5.41
C LEU A 42 12.37 18.63 -6.79
N VAL A 43 11.11 19.08 -6.86
CA VAL A 43 10.36 19.21 -8.12
C VAL A 43 11.04 20.18 -9.08
N HIS A 44 11.57 21.28 -8.55
CA HIS A 44 12.31 22.25 -9.35
C HIS A 44 13.60 21.64 -9.93
N SER A 45 14.39 20.98 -9.10
CA SER A 45 15.66 20.34 -9.50
C SER A 45 15.42 19.23 -10.57
N LEU A 46 14.34 18.44 -10.41
CA LEU A 46 13.97 17.44 -11.40
C LEU A 46 13.65 18.11 -12.77
N ARG A 47 12.88 19.19 -12.75
CA ARG A 47 12.56 19.94 -13.98
C ARG A 47 13.80 20.54 -14.65
N GLU A 48 14.72 21.11 -13.85
CA GLU A 48 16.01 21.63 -14.38
C GLU A 48 16.86 20.50 -15.00
N ALA A 49 16.79 19.28 -14.44
CA ALA A 49 17.43 18.10 -15.00
C ALA A 49 16.68 17.51 -16.23
N GLY A 50 15.59 18.13 -16.67
CA GLY A 50 14.76 17.62 -17.78
C GLY A 50 13.88 16.42 -17.41
N LEU A 51 13.75 16.12 -16.13
CA LEU A 51 12.94 15.02 -15.62
C LEU A 51 11.56 15.52 -15.20
N GLN A 52 10.52 14.85 -15.67
CA GLN A 52 9.13 15.19 -15.33
C GLN A 52 8.42 13.94 -14.82
N PRO A 53 8.29 13.75 -13.50
CA PRO A 53 7.48 12.67 -12.98
C PRO A 53 6.02 12.85 -13.41
N GLY A 54 5.38 11.76 -13.77
CA GLY A 54 3.97 11.76 -14.14
C GLY A 54 3.05 11.99 -12.95
N TYR A 55 3.52 11.70 -11.74
CA TYR A 55 2.84 11.93 -10.47
C TYR A 55 3.82 11.98 -9.30
N LEU A 56 3.36 12.50 -8.17
CA LEU A 56 4.02 12.38 -6.88
C LEU A 56 3.06 11.69 -5.92
N GLU A 57 3.39 10.48 -5.50
CA GLU A 57 2.67 9.83 -4.43
C GLU A 57 3.06 10.47 -3.11
N VAL A 58 2.10 11.12 -2.45
CA VAL A 58 2.35 11.88 -1.24
C VAL A 58 2.12 11.01 -0.03
N PHE A 59 3.20 10.77 0.74
CA PHE A 59 3.10 10.03 1.99
C PHE A 59 2.39 10.85 3.06
N LYS A 60 1.83 10.17 4.06
CA LYS A 60 1.03 10.75 5.15
C LYS A 60 1.65 12.00 5.76
N ALA A 61 0.87 13.08 5.76
CA ALA A 61 1.19 14.34 6.42
C ALA A 61 -0.07 14.95 7.04
N THR A 62 0.00 16.16 7.59
CA THR A 62 -1.20 16.85 8.05
C THR A 62 -2.07 17.33 6.88
N THR A 63 -3.39 17.45 7.09
CA THR A 63 -4.31 17.98 6.06
C THR A 63 -3.89 19.36 5.56
N SER A 64 -3.36 20.21 6.44
CA SER A 64 -2.85 21.54 6.06
C SER A 64 -1.63 21.46 5.15
N ALA A 65 -0.72 20.51 5.40
CA ALA A 65 0.42 20.25 4.53
C ALA A 65 -0.03 19.73 3.15
N MET A 66 -1.02 18.83 3.10
CA MET A 66 -1.61 18.36 1.84
C MET A 66 -2.24 19.49 1.03
N GLN A 67 -2.97 20.39 1.68
CA GLN A 67 -3.52 21.60 1.05
C GLN A 67 -2.41 22.52 0.53
N TRP A 68 -1.31 22.63 1.26
CA TRP A 68 -0.15 23.40 0.84
C TRP A 68 0.48 22.78 -0.42
N VAL A 69 0.72 21.47 -0.45
CA VAL A 69 1.24 20.75 -1.62
C VAL A 69 0.33 21.00 -2.83
N ARG A 70 -0.97 20.80 -2.71
CA ARG A 70 -1.92 21.02 -3.81
C ARG A 70 -1.91 22.46 -4.35
N ARG A 71 -1.79 23.46 -3.47
CA ARG A 71 -1.70 24.86 -3.90
C ARG A 71 -0.44 25.18 -4.70
N HIS A 72 0.69 24.56 -4.36
CA HIS A 72 1.98 24.81 -5.02
C HIS A 72 2.22 23.93 -6.26
N LEU A 73 1.52 22.81 -6.33
CA LEU A 73 1.58 21.86 -7.42
C LEU A 73 0.17 21.58 -8.00
N PRO A 74 -0.52 22.64 -8.54
CA PRO A 74 -1.94 22.53 -8.90
C PRO A 74 -2.21 21.51 -10.02
N ASP A 75 -1.27 21.35 -10.96
CA ASP A 75 -1.39 20.47 -12.13
C ASP A 75 -0.78 19.08 -11.93
N MET A 76 -0.08 18.86 -10.80
CA MET A 76 0.54 17.58 -10.51
C MET A 76 -0.51 16.56 -10.07
N LYS A 77 -0.41 15.34 -10.58
CA LYS A 77 -1.18 14.21 -10.05
C LYS A 77 -0.58 13.83 -8.69
N LEU A 78 -1.41 13.76 -7.66
CA LEU A 78 -0.99 13.57 -6.28
C LEU A 78 -1.77 12.40 -5.66
N PRO A 79 -1.44 11.14 -5.99
CA PRO A 79 -1.91 9.98 -5.23
C PRO A 79 -1.53 10.11 -3.76
N TYR A 80 -2.32 9.48 -2.91
CA TYR A 80 -2.11 9.55 -1.47
C TYR A 80 -1.73 8.19 -0.89
N HIS A 81 -0.57 8.13 -0.25
CA HIS A 81 -0.15 6.99 0.57
C HIS A 81 -0.51 7.26 2.04
N GLY A 82 -1.56 6.59 2.50
CA GLY A 82 -2.01 6.69 3.88
C GLY A 82 -1.21 5.82 4.83
N GLU A 83 -1.23 6.16 6.11
CA GLU A 83 -0.71 5.33 7.18
C GLU A 83 -1.65 5.37 8.39
N GLY A 84 -1.72 4.28 9.14
CA GLY A 84 -2.56 4.19 10.34
C GLY A 84 -3.99 3.73 10.07
N LEU A 85 -4.31 3.33 8.84
CA LEU A 85 -5.57 2.69 8.46
C LEU A 85 -5.43 1.17 8.58
N TRP A 86 -5.45 0.65 9.80
CA TRP A 86 -5.19 -0.77 10.05
C TRP A 86 -6.36 -1.64 9.64
N VAL A 87 -6.65 -1.70 8.33
CA VAL A 87 -7.81 -2.44 7.74
C VAL A 87 -7.77 -3.94 7.99
N THR A 88 -6.64 -4.48 8.44
CA THR A 88 -6.52 -5.89 8.82
C THR A 88 -6.99 -6.18 10.23
N GLN A 89 -7.30 -5.16 11.04
CA GLN A 89 -7.74 -5.33 12.42
C GLN A 89 -9.23 -5.64 12.53
N PRO A 90 -9.61 -6.56 13.44
CA PRO A 90 -11.01 -6.93 13.63
C PRO A 90 -11.92 -5.80 14.12
N ASP A 91 -11.38 -4.86 14.86
CA ASP A 91 -12.10 -3.73 15.44
C ASP A 91 -12.12 -2.48 14.55
N PHE A 92 -11.43 -2.53 13.41
CA PHE A 92 -11.58 -1.51 12.39
C PHE A 92 -12.99 -1.62 11.73
N PRO A 93 -13.73 -0.56 11.60
CA PRO A 93 -13.49 0.85 11.91
C PRO A 93 -14.10 1.31 13.24
N ARG A 94 -14.57 0.39 14.08
CA ARG A 94 -15.38 0.67 15.29
C ARG A 94 -14.56 1.28 16.42
N GLY A 95 -13.23 1.08 16.40
CA GLY A 95 -12.33 1.72 17.35
C GLY A 95 -12.24 3.22 17.14
N SER A 96 -12.10 4.00 18.20
CA SER A 96 -11.97 5.45 18.15
C SER A 96 -10.82 5.91 17.23
N SER A 97 -9.69 5.20 17.25
CA SER A 97 -8.54 5.44 16.38
C SER A 97 -8.85 5.15 14.91
N GLY A 98 -9.61 4.10 14.60
CA GLY A 98 -10.03 3.77 13.24
C GLY A 98 -10.96 4.82 12.65
N THR A 99 -11.98 5.23 13.39
CA THR A 99 -12.93 6.27 12.96
C THR A 99 -12.22 7.60 12.69
N GLN A 100 -11.30 8.02 13.57
CA GLN A 100 -10.52 9.24 13.39
C GLN A 100 -9.57 9.13 12.19
N GLY A 101 -8.87 8.00 12.03
CA GLY A 101 -7.96 7.75 10.91
C GLY A 101 -8.68 7.79 9.56
N VAL A 102 -9.89 7.21 9.47
CA VAL A 102 -10.71 7.25 8.25
C VAL A 102 -11.14 8.69 7.91
N ALA A 103 -11.61 9.45 8.90
CA ALA A 103 -12.00 10.83 8.69
C ALA A 103 -10.81 11.70 8.24
N GLU A 104 -9.64 11.50 8.83
CA GLU A 104 -8.40 12.19 8.46
C GLU A 104 -7.98 11.82 7.03
N ALA A 105 -7.95 10.54 6.68
CA ALA A 105 -7.61 10.09 5.34
C ALA A 105 -8.55 10.68 4.28
N CYS A 106 -9.85 10.69 4.53
CA CYS A 106 -10.82 11.32 3.65
C CYS A 106 -10.54 12.82 3.45
N ALA A 107 -10.22 13.54 4.52
CA ALA A 107 -9.87 14.97 4.43
C ALA A 107 -8.58 15.20 3.63
N GLN A 108 -7.60 14.31 3.74
CA GLN A 108 -6.33 14.37 3.01
C GLN A 108 -6.50 14.04 1.53
N ILE A 109 -7.29 13.02 1.19
CA ILE A 109 -7.68 12.69 -0.19
C ILE A 109 -8.31 13.91 -0.88
N LEU A 110 -9.28 14.54 -0.22
CA LEU A 110 -9.95 15.73 -0.73
C LEU A 110 -8.97 16.91 -0.89
N ALA A 111 -8.08 17.11 0.08
CA ALA A 111 -7.07 18.16 0.05
C ALA A 111 -6.10 18.00 -1.13
N LEU A 112 -5.68 16.78 -1.43
CA LEU A 112 -4.80 16.44 -2.54
C LEU A 112 -5.55 16.32 -3.88
N ARG A 113 -6.87 16.15 -3.88
CA ARG A 113 -7.67 15.69 -5.04
C ARG A 113 -7.05 14.40 -5.58
N SER A 114 -6.85 13.45 -4.70
CA SER A 114 -6.15 12.21 -5.00
C SER A 114 -7.03 11.27 -5.81
N ALA A 115 -6.46 10.61 -6.82
CA ALA A 115 -7.14 9.61 -7.63
C ALA A 115 -7.25 8.25 -6.91
N TRP A 116 -6.31 7.96 -6.00
CA TRP A 116 -6.37 6.77 -5.15
C TRP A 116 -5.76 7.02 -3.77
N LEU A 117 -6.17 6.18 -2.83
CA LEU A 117 -5.59 6.02 -1.51
C LEU A 117 -4.91 4.65 -1.45
N ASN A 118 -3.60 4.62 -1.30
CA ASN A 118 -2.85 3.40 -1.00
C ASN A 118 -2.68 3.22 0.52
N HIS A 119 -2.66 1.98 0.98
CA HIS A 119 -2.33 1.61 2.36
C HIS A 119 -1.87 0.15 2.44
N GLU A 120 -0.87 -0.13 3.27
CA GLU A 120 -0.36 -1.49 3.45
C GLU A 120 -1.38 -2.41 4.13
N CYS A 121 -1.42 -3.65 3.66
CA CYS A 121 -2.15 -4.76 4.27
C CYS A 121 -1.45 -5.26 5.53
N ALA A 122 -1.33 -4.38 6.51
CA ALA A 122 -0.57 -4.64 7.74
C ALA A 122 -1.13 -3.84 8.92
N MET A 123 -0.47 -3.97 10.06
CA MET A 123 -0.68 -3.13 11.23
C MET A 123 0.66 -2.81 11.90
N LYS A 124 0.79 -1.63 12.50
CA LYS A 124 1.92 -1.25 13.37
C LYS A 124 1.53 -1.15 14.84
N GLN A 125 0.24 -1.12 15.13
CA GLN A 125 -0.30 -0.93 16.48
C GLN A 125 -1.49 -1.83 16.71
N MET A 126 -1.62 -2.34 17.93
CA MET A 126 -2.79 -3.07 18.38
C MET A 126 -3.01 -2.79 19.88
N VAL A 127 -4.25 -2.40 20.26
CA VAL A 127 -4.63 -2.12 21.65
C VAL A 127 -3.67 -1.14 22.35
N GLY A 128 -3.22 -0.10 21.62
CA GLY A 128 -2.28 0.91 22.12
C GLY A 128 -0.81 0.47 22.21
N TYR A 129 -0.51 -0.78 21.84
CA TYR A 129 0.86 -1.27 21.76
C TYR A 129 1.43 -1.05 20.35
N SER A 130 2.60 -0.43 20.24
CA SER A 130 3.32 -0.25 18.96
C SER A 130 4.38 -1.32 18.78
N PHE A 131 4.39 -1.94 17.62
CA PHE A 131 5.36 -2.99 17.26
C PHE A 131 6.65 -2.43 16.64
N GLY A 132 6.66 -1.15 16.30
CA GLY A 132 7.81 -0.51 15.63
C GLY A 132 8.02 -0.92 14.17
N THR A 133 7.21 -1.82 13.65
CA THR A 133 7.27 -2.32 12.26
C THR A 133 5.91 -2.79 11.79
N TYR A 134 5.78 -3.05 10.48
CA TYR A 134 4.61 -3.67 9.90
C TYR A 134 4.50 -5.14 10.30
N LEU A 135 3.35 -5.51 10.84
CA LEU A 135 2.95 -6.90 11.01
C LEU A 135 1.90 -7.25 9.97
N PRO A 136 2.15 -8.25 9.13
CA PRO A 136 1.15 -8.72 8.18
C PRO A 136 -0.03 -9.35 8.92
N PRO A 137 -1.20 -9.48 8.28
CA PRO A 137 -2.30 -10.25 8.83
C PRO A 137 -1.94 -11.73 8.91
N LEU A 138 -2.71 -12.49 9.68
CA LEU A 138 -2.72 -13.94 9.48
C LEU A 138 -3.33 -14.23 8.10
N TYR A 139 -2.61 -14.91 7.24
CA TYR A 139 -3.07 -15.24 5.89
C TYR A 139 -4.09 -16.38 5.93
N THR A 140 -5.33 -16.05 6.33
CA THR A 140 -6.45 -16.97 6.47
C THR A 140 -7.69 -16.44 5.75
N GLU A 141 -8.64 -17.32 5.44
CA GLU A 141 -9.94 -16.93 4.87
C GLU A 141 -10.72 -15.97 5.79
N LEU A 142 -10.59 -16.14 7.11
CA LEU A 142 -11.22 -15.24 8.08
C LEU A 142 -10.65 -13.84 7.99
N SER A 143 -9.33 -13.72 8.03
CA SER A 143 -8.65 -12.41 7.93
C SER A 143 -8.91 -11.75 6.57
N ALA A 144 -8.89 -12.52 5.47
CA ALA A 144 -9.19 -12.00 4.14
C ALA A 144 -10.62 -11.42 4.07
N ARG A 145 -11.59 -12.12 4.66
CA ARG A 145 -12.97 -11.63 4.73
C ARG A 145 -13.07 -10.34 5.54
N MET A 146 -12.46 -10.30 6.71
CA MET A 146 -12.49 -9.11 7.58
C MET A 146 -11.79 -7.92 6.93
N THR A 147 -10.63 -8.14 6.31
CA THR A 147 -9.93 -7.10 5.54
C THR A 147 -10.82 -6.56 4.41
N ALA A 148 -11.50 -7.45 3.67
CA ALA A 148 -12.42 -7.04 2.61
C ALA A 148 -13.63 -6.23 3.12
N GLU A 149 -14.20 -6.62 4.26
CA GLU A 149 -15.30 -5.89 4.90
C GLU A 149 -14.85 -4.49 5.36
N ASN A 150 -13.66 -4.39 5.91
CA ASN A 150 -13.07 -3.12 6.34
C ASN A 150 -12.72 -2.20 5.15
N LEU A 151 -12.18 -2.77 4.07
CA LEU A 151 -11.92 -2.03 2.83
C LEU A 151 -13.21 -1.52 2.17
N ALA A 152 -14.27 -2.34 2.15
CA ALA A 152 -15.57 -1.93 1.64
C ALA A 152 -16.12 -0.72 2.44
N PHE A 153 -16.01 -0.77 3.76
CA PHE A 153 -16.39 0.35 4.61
C PHE A 153 -15.52 1.61 4.31
N LEU A 154 -14.20 1.45 4.19
CA LEU A 154 -13.30 2.58 3.87
C LEU A 154 -13.67 3.21 2.52
N GLN A 155 -13.89 2.39 1.49
CA GLN A 155 -14.31 2.88 0.16
C GLN A 155 -15.65 3.62 0.23
N GLU A 156 -16.63 3.10 0.99
CA GLU A 156 -17.92 3.77 1.19
C GLU A 156 -17.76 5.16 1.82
N GLN A 157 -16.87 5.31 2.81
CA GLN A 157 -16.58 6.61 3.43
C GLN A 157 -15.90 7.58 2.44
N VAL A 158 -14.97 7.09 1.63
CA VAL A 158 -14.32 7.88 0.57
C VAL A 158 -15.36 8.34 -0.46
N ASP A 159 -16.21 7.44 -0.94
CA ASP A 159 -17.28 7.74 -1.91
C ASP A 159 -18.27 8.76 -1.35
N GLU A 160 -18.66 8.63 -0.09
CA GLU A 160 -19.59 9.57 0.57
C GLU A 160 -18.98 10.96 0.69
N GLN A 161 -17.71 11.07 1.07
CA GLN A 161 -17.03 12.37 1.16
C GLN A 161 -16.87 13.02 -0.22
N ALA A 162 -16.48 12.25 -1.23
CA ALA A 162 -16.39 12.73 -2.60
C ALA A 162 -17.73 13.28 -3.09
N ARG A 163 -18.83 12.55 -2.84
CA ARG A 163 -20.19 12.96 -3.21
C ARG A 163 -20.61 14.26 -2.50
N ARG A 164 -20.31 14.41 -1.20
CA ARG A 164 -20.58 15.63 -0.43
C ARG A 164 -19.85 16.86 -0.96
N HIS A 165 -18.66 16.67 -1.52
CA HIS A 165 -17.83 17.76 -2.03
C HIS A 165 -17.91 17.93 -3.56
N GLY A 166 -18.70 17.10 -4.25
CA GLY A 166 -18.86 17.18 -5.72
C GLY A 166 -17.55 16.85 -6.45
N THR A 167 -16.77 15.90 -5.95
CA THR A 167 -15.51 15.44 -6.56
C THR A 167 -15.62 13.98 -6.95
N ASP A 168 -14.73 13.52 -7.84
CA ASP A 168 -14.60 12.10 -8.13
C ASP A 168 -14.04 11.35 -6.91
N PRO A 169 -14.57 10.16 -6.60
CA PRO A 169 -14.07 9.35 -5.49
C PRO A 169 -12.72 8.72 -5.81
N ALA A 170 -11.80 8.77 -4.85
CA ALA A 170 -10.55 8.03 -4.94
C ALA A 170 -10.79 6.51 -4.84
N LEU A 171 -10.05 5.72 -5.59
CA LEU A 171 -10.04 4.26 -5.43
C LEU A 171 -9.17 3.86 -4.24
N VAL A 172 -9.67 3.00 -3.36
CA VAL A 172 -8.88 2.44 -2.28
C VAL A 172 -8.02 1.29 -2.82
N LEU A 173 -6.72 1.38 -2.59
CA LEU A 173 -5.74 0.34 -2.93
C LEU A 173 -5.23 -0.33 -1.67
N LEU A 174 -4.93 -1.61 -1.78
CA LEU A 174 -4.31 -2.39 -0.72
C LEU A 174 -2.91 -2.82 -1.17
N GLU A 175 -1.90 -2.41 -0.43
CA GLU A 175 -0.52 -2.75 -0.72
C GLU A 175 -0.11 -4.06 -0.07
N MET A 176 0.68 -4.86 -0.79
CA MET A 176 1.32 -6.03 -0.21
C MET A 176 2.43 -5.57 0.73
N PRO A 177 2.33 -5.84 2.06
CA PRO A 177 3.28 -5.34 3.02
C PRO A 177 4.63 -6.08 2.95
N PRO A 178 5.71 -5.47 3.46
CA PRO A 178 6.97 -6.18 3.65
C PRO A 178 6.79 -7.30 4.67
N LEU A 179 7.43 -8.44 4.42
CA LEU A 179 7.50 -9.52 5.39
C LEU A 179 8.81 -9.38 6.19
N THR A 180 8.72 -8.88 7.41
CA THR A 180 9.92 -8.56 8.21
C THR A 180 10.22 -9.56 9.32
N TYR A 181 9.22 -10.31 9.79
CA TYR A 181 9.41 -11.28 10.87
C TYR A 181 8.83 -12.66 10.54
N PHE A 182 7.56 -12.74 10.24
CA PHE A 182 6.88 -13.98 9.95
C PHE A 182 5.66 -13.74 9.07
N GLY A 183 5.34 -14.75 8.27
CA GLY A 183 4.04 -14.85 7.61
C GLY A 183 3.46 -16.20 7.99
N CYS A 184 2.26 -16.22 8.54
CA CYS A 184 1.60 -17.47 8.89
C CYS A 184 0.12 -17.44 8.53
N GLY A 185 -0.42 -18.62 8.31
CA GLY A 185 -1.81 -18.82 7.92
C GLY A 185 -1.98 -20.09 7.09
N SER A 186 -3.20 -20.28 6.63
CA SER A 186 -3.59 -21.41 5.78
C SER A 186 -3.58 -21.07 4.28
N LEU A 187 -3.40 -19.80 3.94
CA LEU A 187 -3.35 -19.32 2.55
C LEU A 187 -1.92 -18.88 2.21
N ALA A 188 -1.52 -19.12 0.97
CA ALA A 188 -0.39 -18.42 0.38
C ALA A 188 -0.73 -16.92 0.23
N ILE A 189 0.30 -16.04 0.27
CA ILE A 189 0.10 -14.59 0.18
C ILE A 189 -0.72 -14.19 -1.08
N PRO A 190 -0.41 -14.65 -2.30
CA PRO A 190 -1.22 -14.35 -3.47
C PRO A 190 -2.68 -14.80 -3.34
N ALA A 191 -2.92 -15.98 -2.75
CA ALA A 191 -4.27 -16.49 -2.53
C ALA A 191 -5.06 -15.66 -1.51
N PHE A 192 -4.39 -15.08 -0.51
CA PHE A 192 -5.02 -14.15 0.42
C PHE A 192 -5.48 -12.88 -0.29
N PHE A 193 -4.62 -12.24 -1.10
CA PHE A 193 -4.99 -11.05 -1.86
C PHE A 193 -6.11 -11.33 -2.84
N ARG A 194 -6.10 -12.48 -3.51
CA ARG A 194 -7.22 -12.93 -4.35
C ARG A 194 -8.50 -13.12 -3.54
N ALA A 195 -8.40 -13.70 -2.34
CA ALA A 195 -9.57 -13.87 -1.48
C ALA A 195 -10.14 -12.53 -0.99
N VAL A 196 -9.32 -11.49 -0.82
CA VAL A 196 -9.77 -10.12 -0.52
C VAL A 196 -10.46 -9.52 -1.75
N THR A 197 -9.81 -9.51 -2.91
CA THR A 197 -10.33 -8.88 -4.14
C THR A 197 -11.56 -9.58 -4.71
N ASP A 198 -11.75 -10.87 -4.45
CA ASP A 198 -13.00 -11.59 -4.78
C ASP A 198 -14.20 -11.08 -3.96
N ARG A 199 -13.99 -10.30 -2.90
CA ARG A 199 -15.01 -9.85 -1.95
C ARG A 199 -15.26 -8.35 -1.96
N VAL A 200 -14.31 -7.55 -2.44
CA VAL A 200 -14.37 -6.09 -2.48
C VAL A 200 -13.75 -5.55 -3.76
N ALA A 201 -14.29 -4.45 -4.27
CA ALA A 201 -13.83 -3.80 -5.51
C ALA A 201 -12.65 -2.84 -5.24
N CYS A 202 -11.61 -3.29 -4.52
CA CYS A 202 -10.39 -2.52 -4.32
C CYS A 202 -9.35 -2.79 -5.40
N GLY A 203 -8.43 -1.85 -5.60
CA GLY A 203 -7.21 -2.09 -6.34
C GLY A 203 -6.09 -2.60 -5.44
N LEU A 204 -4.95 -2.93 -6.05
CA LEU A 204 -3.75 -3.39 -5.36
C LEU A 204 -2.55 -2.54 -5.74
N VAL A 205 -1.60 -2.46 -4.81
CA VAL A 205 -0.23 -2.03 -5.06
C VAL A 205 0.69 -3.23 -4.90
N LEU A 206 1.53 -3.43 -5.90
CA LEU A 206 2.58 -4.44 -5.85
C LEU A 206 3.92 -3.76 -5.61
N ASP A 207 4.48 -3.92 -4.42
CA ASP A 207 5.82 -3.45 -4.12
C ASP A 207 6.85 -4.57 -4.37
N ILE A 208 7.80 -4.29 -5.26
CA ILE A 208 8.84 -5.26 -5.67
C ILE A 208 9.87 -5.48 -4.57
N GLY A 209 10.14 -4.45 -3.75
CA GLY A 209 10.98 -4.61 -2.57
C GLY A 209 10.34 -5.52 -1.53
N HIS A 210 9.04 -5.35 -1.30
CA HIS A 210 8.28 -6.23 -0.41
C HIS A 210 8.23 -7.67 -0.92
N LEU A 211 8.09 -7.89 -2.23
CA LEU A 211 8.17 -9.22 -2.84
C LEU A 211 9.51 -9.91 -2.53
N TRP A 212 10.61 -9.14 -2.59
CA TRP A 212 11.94 -9.64 -2.23
C TRP A 212 12.00 -10.06 -0.75
N THR A 213 11.38 -9.29 0.17
CA THR A 213 11.32 -9.67 1.60
C THR A 213 10.54 -10.98 1.78
N VAL A 214 9.45 -11.19 1.04
CA VAL A 214 8.70 -12.46 1.05
C VAL A 214 9.60 -13.62 0.59
N TYR A 215 10.35 -13.46 -0.49
CA TYR A 215 11.32 -14.47 -0.97
C TYR A 215 12.33 -14.86 0.11
N ARG A 216 12.85 -13.86 0.81
CA ARG A 216 13.86 -14.08 1.87
C ARG A 216 13.26 -14.72 3.12
N TYR A 217 12.22 -14.13 3.69
CA TYR A 217 11.71 -14.52 5.01
C TYR A 217 10.80 -15.76 5.00
N THR A 218 10.27 -16.15 3.85
CA THR A 218 9.61 -17.48 3.72
C THR A 218 10.60 -18.63 3.50
N GLY A 219 11.89 -18.34 3.34
CA GLY A 219 12.91 -19.32 3.03
C GLY A 219 12.83 -19.85 1.60
N ALA A 220 12.13 -19.18 0.69
CA ALA A 220 12.04 -19.56 -0.72
C ALA A 220 13.42 -19.56 -1.38
N TRP A 221 14.31 -18.64 -1.01
CA TRP A 221 15.69 -18.51 -1.48
C TRP A 221 16.55 -19.75 -1.24
N LEU A 222 16.18 -20.62 -0.29
CA LEU A 222 16.84 -21.91 -0.06
C LEU A 222 16.45 -22.98 -1.08
N ARG A 223 15.39 -22.74 -1.86
CA ARG A 223 14.76 -23.76 -2.72
C ARG A 223 14.75 -23.40 -4.20
N GLN A 224 14.75 -22.09 -4.51
CA GLN A 224 14.64 -21.61 -5.89
C GLN A 224 15.29 -20.23 -6.06
N THR A 225 15.54 -19.84 -7.31
CA THR A 225 16.05 -18.50 -7.62
C THR A 225 14.97 -17.43 -7.44
N LEU A 226 15.38 -16.16 -7.33
CA LEU A 226 14.46 -15.05 -7.22
C LEU A 226 13.53 -14.95 -8.45
N GLU A 227 14.07 -15.18 -9.64
CA GLU A 227 13.30 -15.11 -10.89
C GLU A 227 12.20 -16.17 -10.93
N ALA A 228 12.54 -17.43 -10.55
CA ALA A 228 11.57 -18.52 -10.49
C ALA A 228 10.48 -18.23 -9.45
N PHE A 229 10.88 -17.77 -8.26
CA PHE A 229 9.94 -17.38 -7.21
C PHE A 229 9.03 -16.23 -7.66
N ALA A 230 9.60 -15.17 -8.25
CA ALA A 230 8.83 -14.02 -8.72
C ALA A 230 7.82 -14.43 -9.81
N ALA A 231 8.23 -15.29 -10.76
CA ALA A 231 7.33 -15.79 -11.80
C ALA A 231 6.15 -16.56 -11.20
N GLU A 232 6.38 -17.49 -10.28
CA GLU A 232 5.32 -18.24 -9.59
C GLU A 232 4.41 -17.33 -8.77
N PHE A 233 5.00 -16.37 -8.07
CA PHE A 233 4.25 -15.44 -7.23
C PHE A 233 3.33 -14.55 -8.07
N LEU A 234 3.85 -13.96 -9.15
CA LEU A 234 3.10 -13.06 -10.02
C LEU A 234 2.01 -13.78 -10.81
N ASP A 235 2.24 -15.04 -11.23
CA ASP A 235 1.21 -15.87 -11.87
C ASP A 235 0.02 -16.15 -10.92
N ALA A 236 0.30 -16.31 -9.64
CA ALA A 236 -0.73 -16.56 -8.62
C ALA A 236 -1.38 -15.26 -8.09
N PHE A 237 -0.67 -14.13 -8.14
CA PHE A 237 -1.16 -12.84 -7.63
C PHE A 237 -2.27 -12.27 -8.51
N PRO A 238 -3.26 -11.56 -7.97
CA PRO A 238 -4.33 -10.96 -8.76
C PRO A 238 -3.85 -9.71 -9.54
N MET A 239 -2.97 -9.92 -10.52
CA MET A 239 -2.36 -8.85 -11.32
C MET A 239 -3.37 -7.98 -12.04
N GLU A 240 -4.55 -8.52 -12.36
CA GLU A 240 -5.67 -7.79 -12.95
C GLU A 240 -6.27 -6.71 -12.05
N ARG A 241 -5.83 -6.67 -10.77
CA ARG A 241 -6.24 -5.68 -9.77
C ARG A 241 -5.14 -4.66 -9.48
N VAL A 242 -3.93 -4.83 -10.01
CA VAL A 242 -2.80 -3.94 -9.73
C VAL A 242 -2.98 -2.62 -10.47
N ILE A 243 -3.01 -1.53 -9.73
CA ILE A 243 -3.09 -0.14 -10.23
C ILE A 243 -1.72 0.52 -10.21
N GLU A 244 -0.92 0.22 -9.20
CA GLU A 244 0.38 0.84 -8.97
C GLU A 244 1.43 -0.22 -8.64
N ILE A 245 2.66 0.02 -9.08
CA ILE A 245 3.82 -0.83 -8.78
C ILE A 245 4.87 0.07 -8.13
N HIS A 246 5.28 -0.29 -6.92
CA HIS A 246 6.40 0.35 -6.26
C HIS A 246 7.70 -0.36 -6.60
N VAL A 247 8.72 0.44 -6.94
CA VAL A 247 10.07 -0.03 -7.23
C VAL A 247 11.05 0.82 -6.46
N ALA A 248 11.79 0.21 -5.54
CA ALA A 248 12.82 0.87 -4.78
C ALA A 248 14.06 -0.01 -4.67
N GLY A 249 15.23 0.61 -4.59
CA GLY A 249 16.44 -0.10 -4.19
C GLY A 249 16.39 -0.41 -2.70
N LEU A 250 16.66 -1.66 -2.34
CA LEU A 250 16.75 -2.06 -0.94
C LEU A 250 18.19 -1.91 -0.47
N ALA A 251 18.38 -1.19 0.66
CA ALA A 251 19.68 -1.09 1.30
C ALA A 251 19.99 -2.35 2.10
N GLU A 252 21.19 -2.91 1.92
CA GLU A 252 21.69 -3.91 2.85
C GLU A 252 21.88 -3.27 4.23
N PHE A 253 21.39 -3.97 5.25
CA PHE A 253 21.67 -3.58 6.61
C PHE A 253 23.15 -3.85 6.91
N THR A 254 23.96 -2.82 7.01
CA THR A 254 25.34 -2.93 7.46
C THR A 254 25.42 -2.79 8.97
N ALA A 255 26.28 -3.57 9.61
CA ALA A 255 26.49 -3.53 11.07
C ALA A 255 26.87 -2.13 11.61
N GLN A 256 27.29 -1.22 10.74
CA GLN A 256 27.63 0.17 11.10
C GLN A 256 26.41 1.08 11.29
N GLY A 257 25.27 0.78 10.64
CA GLY A 257 24.01 1.50 10.84
C GLY A 257 23.11 0.87 11.90
N GLY A 258 23.41 -0.34 12.33
CA GLY A 258 22.53 -1.19 13.14
C GLY A 258 22.99 -1.44 14.57
N ALA A 259 23.91 -0.65 15.11
CA ALA A 259 24.41 -0.83 16.47
C ALA A 259 23.32 -0.79 17.57
N GLN A 260 22.09 -0.46 17.22
CA GLN A 260 20.94 -0.51 18.14
C GLN A 260 20.26 -1.91 18.21
N TYR A 261 20.53 -2.78 17.25
CA TYR A 261 19.92 -4.10 17.20
C TYR A 261 21.03 -5.14 17.36
N MET A 262 21.14 -5.68 18.56
CA MET A 262 22.13 -6.72 18.92
C MET A 262 21.80 -8.04 18.21
N VAL A 263 22.00 -8.11 16.90
CA VAL A 263 21.85 -9.35 16.16
C VAL A 263 23.12 -9.62 15.38
N ASP A 264 23.53 -10.84 15.44
CA ASP A 264 24.69 -11.36 14.74
C ASP A 264 24.50 -11.18 13.22
N ALA A 265 25.17 -10.19 12.65
CA ALA A 265 25.06 -9.82 11.24
C ALA A 265 25.48 -10.94 10.29
N GLU A 266 26.21 -11.95 10.77
CA GLU A 266 26.62 -13.12 9.99
C GLU A 266 25.50 -14.16 9.87
N ALA A 267 24.55 -14.19 10.82
CA ALA A 267 23.54 -15.25 10.87
C ALA A 267 22.32 -14.98 9.97
N LEU A 268 21.90 -13.72 9.80
CA LEU A 268 20.74 -13.34 8.99
C LEU A 268 20.92 -11.93 8.43
N PRO A 269 21.03 -11.76 7.11
CA PRO A 269 20.95 -10.42 6.53
C PRO A 269 19.58 -9.85 6.82
N TYR A 270 19.53 -8.76 7.59
CA TYR A 270 18.33 -8.00 7.84
C TYR A 270 17.97 -7.19 6.63
N TRP A 271 16.74 -7.30 6.24
CA TRP A 271 16.12 -6.32 5.38
C TRP A 271 15.01 -5.68 6.19
N ILE A 272 15.27 -4.47 6.64
CA ILE A 272 14.22 -3.58 7.06
C ILE A 272 13.66 -3.00 5.77
N ASP A 273 12.39 -2.66 5.77
CA ASP A 273 11.77 -1.84 4.73
C ASP A 273 12.48 -0.47 4.68
N ALA A 274 13.66 -0.47 4.09
CA ALA A 274 14.51 0.71 3.92
C ALA A 274 14.69 0.97 2.43
N HIS A 275 13.74 1.68 1.86
CA HIS A 275 13.76 2.14 0.47
C HIS A 275 14.77 3.30 0.30
N GLY A 276 16.03 3.05 0.57
CA GLY A 276 17.03 4.11 0.59
C GLY A 276 18.18 3.94 -0.38
N ALA A 277 18.30 2.79 -1.03
CA ALA A 277 19.33 2.56 -2.01
C ALA A 277 18.86 2.93 -3.43
N PRO A 278 19.76 3.45 -4.29
CA PRO A 278 19.47 3.61 -5.70
C PRO A 278 19.12 2.25 -6.34
N ILE A 279 18.20 2.25 -7.28
CA ILE A 279 17.95 1.10 -8.15
C ILE A 279 19.18 0.91 -9.02
N GLN A 280 19.81 -0.27 -8.94
CA GLN A 280 20.99 -0.62 -9.73
C GLN A 280 20.60 -1.42 -10.96
#